data_97fe816439575798eeab3d9ed7ea58fd
#
_entry.id   97fe816439575798eeab3d9ed7ea58fd
#
_cell.length_a   1.000
_cell.length_b   1.000
_cell.length_c   1.000
_cell.angle_alpha   90.00
_cell.angle_beta   90.00
_cell.angle_gamma   90.00
#
_symmetry.space_group_name_H-M   'P 1'
#
loop_
_entity.id
_entity.type
_entity.pdbx_description
1 polymer ?
#
loop_
_entity_poly.entity_id
_entity_poly.type
_entity_poly.pdbx_seq_one_letter_code
_entity_poly.pdbx_strand_id
1 'polypeptide(L)'
;TATEKYPTLRTHRLGVGIYTLTDDHLTRTELLDVDIHDERTPIAALVGHSRGDLVLLNDSDLTYAKVRLDDHSMATLIDRIDALSDPLARALCWSSAWDMCRDAEMRAQDYVTLVGKGLPSETDLTAVTALIRQATTAAISYSNAEDRQEVRDRLVAILATGLRDAMPGSDHQVAYANGLATAATTDAADLLKGWLSGEEVPEGLSIDQGMRWRLVTALARVGRVGEDEIAAELQRDNTISGSEQAAGARAAMPTAQAKQAAWQRATTDDSVPNETYRQLVMQFIQPDQTE
;
A
#
# COMPACT_ATOMS: atom_id res chain seq x y z
N THR A 1 -20.33 13.76 3.10
CA THR A 1 -21.37 14.16 2.13
C THR A 1 -22.40 13.03 2.04
N ALA A 2 -23.69 13.36 2.17
CA ALA A 2 -24.76 12.39 2.00
C ALA A 2 -24.83 11.96 0.52
N THR A 3 -25.10 10.69 0.25
CA THR A 3 -25.30 10.22 -1.11
C THR A 3 -26.72 10.56 -1.59
N GLU A 4 -26.94 10.68 -2.90
CA GLU A 4 -28.28 10.94 -3.47
C GLU A 4 -29.33 9.93 -3.00
N LYS A 5 -28.93 8.68 -2.81
CA LYS A 5 -29.82 7.62 -2.34
C LYS A 5 -30.20 7.77 -0.85
N TYR A 6 -29.35 8.39 -0.06
CA TYR A 6 -29.55 8.57 1.38
C TYR A 6 -29.15 9.99 1.77
N PRO A 7 -29.96 11.02 1.45
CA PRO A 7 -29.62 12.43 1.58
C PRO A 7 -29.77 12.94 3.02
N THR A 8 -29.38 12.14 4.00
CA THR A 8 -29.47 12.50 5.42
C THR A 8 -28.16 13.10 5.88
N LEU A 9 -28.18 14.34 6.35
CA LEU A 9 -27.10 14.95 7.08
C LEU A 9 -27.12 14.44 8.52
N ARG A 10 -25.97 13.92 8.97
CA ARG A 10 -25.80 13.43 10.35
C ARG A 10 -25.07 14.47 11.18
N THR A 11 -25.48 14.63 12.42
CA THR A 11 -24.76 15.44 13.39
C THR A 11 -23.50 14.70 13.81
N HIS A 12 -22.37 15.41 13.85
CA HIS A 12 -21.10 14.90 14.31
C HIS A 12 -20.49 15.86 15.33
N ARG A 13 -19.87 15.32 16.37
CA ARG A 13 -18.93 16.06 17.20
C ARG A 13 -17.54 15.61 16.85
N LEU A 14 -16.67 16.56 16.49
CA LEU A 14 -15.30 16.26 16.08
C LEU A 14 -14.32 17.35 16.52
N GLY A 15 -13.06 16.96 16.69
CA GLY A 15 -11.97 17.89 16.87
C GLY A 15 -11.54 18.54 15.56
N VAL A 16 -11.22 19.81 15.60
CA VAL A 16 -10.52 20.53 14.53
C VAL A 16 -9.16 20.93 15.07
N GLY A 17 -8.11 20.25 14.60
CA GLY A 17 -6.71 20.52 14.94
C GLY A 17 -6.08 21.47 13.95
N ILE A 18 -5.39 22.50 14.43
CA ILE A 18 -4.54 23.37 13.62
C ILE A 18 -3.10 23.09 13.99
N TYR A 19 -2.29 22.78 12.96
CA TYR A 19 -0.88 22.46 13.12
C TYR A 19 -0.04 23.48 12.37
N THR A 20 1.07 23.88 12.97
CA THR A 20 2.03 24.82 12.38
C THR A 20 3.40 24.15 12.31
N LEU A 21 4.08 24.33 11.18
CA LEU A 21 5.43 23.85 10.96
C LEU A 21 6.41 24.85 11.62
N THR A 22 7.13 24.39 12.62
CA THR A 22 8.16 25.17 13.32
C THR A 22 9.36 24.26 13.59
N ASP A 23 10.56 24.68 13.24
CA ASP A 23 11.80 23.94 13.45
C ASP A 23 11.70 22.47 13.00
N ASP A 24 11.19 22.25 11.80
CA ASP A 24 10.97 20.93 11.19
C ASP A 24 9.94 20.01 11.90
N HIS A 25 9.11 20.56 12.79
CA HIS A 25 8.04 19.82 13.46
C HIS A 25 6.67 20.43 13.16
N LEU A 26 5.70 19.58 12.77
CA LEU A 26 4.29 19.94 12.71
C LEU A 26 3.69 19.81 14.11
N THR A 27 3.53 20.94 14.78
CA THR A 27 3.02 21.01 16.16
C THR A 27 1.59 21.51 16.17
N ARG A 28 0.72 20.82 16.91
CA ARG A 28 -0.67 21.26 17.11
C ARG A 28 -0.70 22.52 17.96
N THR A 29 -1.10 23.63 17.35
CA THR A 29 -1.22 24.94 18.02
C THR A 29 -2.61 25.16 18.60
N GLU A 30 -3.65 24.56 17.99
CA GLU A 30 -5.02 24.66 18.48
C GLU A 30 -5.77 23.34 18.29
N LEU A 31 -6.72 23.08 19.20
CA LEU A 31 -7.71 22.00 19.09
C LEU A 31 -9.06 22.53 19.58
N LEU A 32 -10.06 22.47 18.73
CA LEU A 32 -11.43 22.85 19.06
C LEU A 32 -12.38 21.69 18.82
N ASP A 33 -13.22 21.41 19.80
CA ASP A 33 -14.37 20.51 19.61
C ASP A 33 -15.52 21.27 18.94
N VAL A 34 -16.03 20.75 17.84
CA VAL A 34 -17.05 21.37 17.03
C VAL A 34 -18.20 20.40 16.78
N ASP A 35 -19.42 20.90 16.95
CA ASP A 35 -20.62 20.18 16.56
C ASP A 35 -21.00 20.55 15.12
N ILE A 36 -20.98 19.56 14.23
CA ILE A 36 -21.34 19.69 12.82
C ILE A 36 -22.81 19.28 12.67
N HIS A 37 -23.65 20.19 12.20
CA HIS A 37 -25.11 19.96 12.11
C HIS A 37 -25.62 19.96 10.67
N ASP A 38 -24.99 20.75 9.81
CA ASP A 38 -25.49 21.08 8.49
C ASP A 38 -24.47 20.74 7.41
N GLU A 39 -24.85 20.95 6.15
CA GLU A 39 -23.94 20.84 5.01
C GLU A 39 -22.71 21.77 5.16
N ARG A 40 -22.91 22.92 5.82
CA ARG A 40 -21.86 23.89 6.09
C ARG A 40 -21.99 24.43 7.50
N THR A 41 -20.97 24.21 8.31
CA THR A 41 -20.90 24.68 9.71
C THR A 41 -19.78 25.70 9.85
N PRO A 42 -20.08 27.02 9.99
CA PRO A 42 -19.07 28.04 10.29
C PRO A 42 -18.49 27.85 11.69
N ILE A 43 -17.17 27.94 11.83
CA ILE A 43 -16.49 27.84 13.13
C ILE A 43 -16.08 29.26 13.57
N ALA A 44 -17.00 29.94 14.23
CA ALA A 44 -16.81 31.34 14.65
C ALA A 44 -15.58 31.55 15.55
N ALA A 45 -15.22 30.53 16.34
CA ALA A 45 -14.06 30.58 17.23
C ALA A 45 -12.73 30.66 16.49
N LEU A 46 -12.68 30.27 15.22
CA LEU A 46 -11.46 30.33 14.39
C LEU A 46 -11.34 31.59 13.53
N VAL A 47 -12.34 32.47 13.61
CA VAL A 47 -12.29 33.74 12.84
C VAL A 47 -11.17 34.62 13.35
N GLY A 48 -10.23 34.97 12.47
CA GLY A 48 -9.06 35.79 12.81
C GLY A 48 -7.84 35.01 13.32
N HIS A 49 -7.97 33.71 13.50
CA HIS A 49 -6.82 32.83 13.82
C HIS A 49 -5.98 32.55 12.60
N SER A 50 -4.70 32.23 12.83
CA SER A 50 -3.84 31.71 11.76
C SER A 50 -4.37 30.37 11.28
N ARG A 51 -4.39 30.17 9.97
CA ARG A 51 -4.80 28.90 9.37
C ARG A 51 -3.85 27.75 9.73
N GLY A 52 -2.57 28.05 10.03
CA GLY A 52 -1.53 27.03 10.15
C GLY A 52 -1.19 26.39 8.81
N ASP A 53 -0.37 25.34 8.87
CA ASP A 53 0.12 24.59 7.71
C ASP A 53 -0.72 23.33 7.44
N LEU A 54 -1.37 22.78 8.49
CA LEU A 54 -2.29 21.65 8.39
C LEU A 54 -3.52 21.91 9.24
N VAL A 55 -4.70 21.76 8.64
CA VAL A 55 -5.99 21.70 9.34
C VAL A 55 -6.50 20.28 9.29
N LEU A 56 -6.49 19.58 10.43
CA LEU A 56 -6.94 18.21 10.57
C LEU A 56 -8.34 18.17 11.17
N LEU A 57 -9.31 17.69 10.38
CA LEU A 57 -10.65 17.41 10.86
C LEU A 57 -10.70 16.04 11.52
N ASN A 58 -11.58 15.91 12.53
CA ASN A 58 -11.68 14.72 13.37
C ASN A 58 -10.39 14.42 14.13
N ASP A 59 -9.59 15.43 14.40
CA ASP A 59 -8.42 15.30 15.26
C ASP A 59 -8.86 14.76 16.64
N SER A 60 -8.17 13.74 17.13
CA SER A 60 -8.56 12.91 18.29
C SER A 60 -9.58 11.78 17.99
N ASP A 61 -9.97 11.56 16.73
CA ASP A 61 -10.79 10.42 16.26
C ASP A 61 -12.13 10.23 17.02
N LEU A 62 -12.84 11.32 17.28
CA LEU A 62 -14.08 11.30 18.06
C LEU A 62 -15.29 10.76 17.30
N THR A 63 -15.26 10.77 15.97
CA THR A 63 -16.40 10.36 15.13
C THR A 63 -15.97 9.47 13.97
N TYR A 64 -16.88 8.61 13.54
CA TYR A 64 -16.70 7.84 12.32
C TYR A 64 -17.12 8.67 11.10
N ALA A 65 -16.16 9.28 10.45
CA ALA A 65 -16.36 10.13 9.28
C ALA A 65 -15.24 9.98 8.26
N LYS A 66 -15.58 10.09 6.99
CA LYS A 66 -14.64 10.18 5.90
C LYS A 66 -14.15 11.62 5.78
N VAL A 67 -12.92 11.86 6.15
CA VAL A 67 -12.31 13.20 6.18
C VAL A 67 -11.73 13.54 4.81
N ARG A 68 -11.86 14.80 4.40
CA ARG A 68 -11.16 15.41 3.28
C ARG A 68 -10.29 16.55 3.77
N LEU A 69 -9.04 16.50 3.43
CA LEU A 69 -8.13 17.62 3.69
C LEU A 69 -8.23 18.64 2.55
N ASP A 70 -8.03 19.90 2.89
CA ASP A 70 -7.91 20.95 1.89
C ASP A 70 -6.55 20.88 1.17
N ASP A 71 -6.46 21.54 0.02
CA ASP A 71 -5.29 21.48 -0.86
C ASP A 71 -3.97 21.91 -0.18
N HIS A 72 -4.02 22.91 0.69
CA HIS A 72 -2.83 23.38 1.39
C HIS A 72 -2.39 22.36 2.46
N SER A 73 -3.32 21.85 3.25
CA SER A 73 -3.04 20.80 4.23
C SER A 73 -2.47 19.55 3.58
N MET A 74 -3.02 19.16 2.42
CA MET A 74 -2.51 18.03 1.65
C MET A 74 -1.11 18.29 1.09
N ALA A 75 -0.85 19.47 0.55
CA ALA A 75 0.48 19.84 0.07
C ALA A 75 1.53 19.82 1.20
N THR A 76 1.16 20.32 2.37
CA THR A 76 2.02 20.23 3.57
C THR A 76 2.32 18.78 3.94
N LEU A 77 1.33 17.89 3.92
CA LEU A 77 1.54 16.48 4.26
C LEU A 77 2.43 15.77 3.22
N ILE A 78 2.24 16.01 1.93
CA ILE A 78 3.07 15.39 0.88
C ILE A 78 4.55 15.74 1.08
N ASP A 79 4.83 16.95 1.53
CA ASP A 79 6.20 17.41 1.79
C ASP A 79 6.72 17.03 3.18
N ARG A 80 5.86 17.05 4.21
CA ARG A 80 6.29 17.08 5.61
C ARG A 80 5.50 16.17 6.56
N ILE A 81 4.91 15.08 6.11
CA ILE A 81 4.18 14.15 7.01
C ILE A 81 5.10 13.53 8.07
N ASP A 82 6.38 13.37 7.76
CA ASP A 82 7.42 12.93 8.68
C ASP A 82 7.64 13.88 9.86
N ALA A 83 7.28 15.16 9.70
CA ALA A 83 7.33 16.16 10.76
C ALA A 83 6.19 16.05 11.79
N LEU A 84 5.15 15.26 11.49
CA LEU A 84 3.99 15.09 12.39
C LEU A 84 4.29 13.96 13.40
N SER A 85 4.66 14.36 14.62
CA SER A 85 5.09 13.42 15.66
C SER A 85 3.96 12.68 16.36
N ASP A 86 2.74 13.26 16.42
CA ASP A 86 1.56 12.61 17.01
C ASP A 86 1.13 11.41 16.14
N PRO A 87 1.22 10.16 16.65
CA PRO A 87 0.91 8.98 15.84
C PRO A 87 -0.57 8.86 15.48
N LEU A 88 -1.49 9.37 16.32
CA LEU A 88 -2.92 9.35 16.01
C LEU A 88 -3.24 10.35 14.90
N ALA A 89 -2.76 11.59 15.02
CA ALA A 89 -2.92 12.60 13.99
C ALA A 89 -2.33 12.12 12.65
N ARG A 90 -1.14 11.49 12.68
CA ARG A 90 -0.51 10.94 11.49
C ARG A 90 -1.34 9.78 10.88
N ALA A 91 -1.90 8.89 11.70
CA ALA A 91 -2.79 7.82 11.24
C ALA A 91 -4.07 8.37 10.57
N LEU A 92 -4.64 9.44 11.11
CA LEU A 92 -5.80 10.12 10.51
C LEU A 92 -5.43 10.78 9.17
N CYS A 93 -4.26 11.38 9.07
CA CYS A 93 -3.74 11.93 7.82
C CYS A 93 -3.53 10.83 6.76
N TRP A 94 -2.95 9.69 7.13
CA TRP A 94 -2.82 8.52 6.26
C TRP A 94 -4.17 8.03 5.74
N SER A 95 -5.14 7.89 6.64
CA SER A 95 -6.49 7.46 6.29
C SER A 95 -7.17 8.43 5.33
N SER A 96 -7.06 9.73 5.60
CA SER A 96 -7.64 10.78 4.75
C SER A 96 -7.03 10.77 3.35
N ALA A 97 -5.70 10.72 3.25
CA ALA A 97 -4.99 10.70 1.97
C ALA A 97 -5.31 9.43 1.16
N TRP A 98 -5.38 8.27 1.83
CA TRP A 98 -5.77 7.03 1.18
C TRP A 98 -7.19 7.07 0.64
N ASP A 99 -8.13 7.59 1.42
CA ASP A 99 -9.52 7.75 0.98
C ASP A 99 -9.62 8.72 -0.22
N MET A 100 -8.88 9.83 -0.20
CA MET A 100 -8.83 10.75 -1.33
C MET A 100 -8.22 10.12 -2.58
N CYS A 101 -7.18 9.29 -2.44
CA CYS A 101 -6.60 8.55 -3.56
C CYS A 101 -7.60 7.54 -4.16
N ARG A 102 -8.30 6.79 -3.31
CA ARG A 102 -9.34 5.82 -3.75
C ARG A 102 -10.52 6.46 -4.44
N ASP A 103 -10.89 7.66 -4.03
CA ASP A 103 -12.04 8.40 -4.59
C ASP A 103 -11.64 9.28 -5.79
N ALA A 104 -10.39 9.15 -6.28
CA ALA A 104 -9.81 9.91 -7.39
C ALA A 104 -9.76 11.44 -7.14
N GLU A 105 -9.69 11.84 -5.89
CA GLU A 105 -9.50 13.23 -5.44
C GLU A 105 -8.02 13.57 -5.19
N MET A 106 -7.16 12.55 -5.10
CA MET A 106 -5.71 12.65 -5.00
C MET A 106 -5.06 11.75 -6.06
N ARG A 107 -4.04 12.24 -6.76
CA ARG A 107 -3.34 11.44 -7.76
C ARG A 107 -2.54 10.32 -7.09
N ALA A 108 -2.50 9.15 -7.73
CA ALA A 108 -1.74 7.99 -7.22
C ALA A 108 -0.25 8.31 -7.01
N GLN A 109 0.37 9.09 -7.91
CA GLN A 109 1.77 9.51 -7.78
C GLN A 109 2.03 10.37 -6.55
N ASP A 110 1.07 11.23 -6.17
CA ASP A 110 1.19 12.09 -4.99
C ASP A 110 1.05 11.25 -3.72
N TYR A 111 0.15 10.26 -3.73
CA TYR A 111 0.03 9.30 -2.63
C TYR A 111 1.31 8.46 -2.45
N VAL A 112 1.90 7.96 -3.53
CA VAL A 112 3.18 7.23 -3.46
C VAL A 112 4.31 8.13 -2.95
N THR A 113 4.33 9.40 -3.35
CA THR A 113 5.30 10.39 -2.85
C THR A 113 5.12 10.63 -1.35
N LEU A 114 3.87 10.82 -0.90
CA LEU A 114 3.51 10.96 0.52
C LEU A 114 3.98 9.75 1.34
N VAL A 115 3.70 8.53 0.86
CA VAL A 115 4.15 7.29 1.52
C VAL A 115 5.68 7.23 1.57
N GLY A 116 6.36 7.54 0.47
CA GLY A 116 7.82 7.56 0.43
C GLY A 116 8.45 8.52 1.43
N LYS A 117 7.78 9.65 1.68
CA LYS A 117 8.23 10.65 2.66
C LYS A 117 8.04 10.19 4.12
N GLY A 118 6.88 9.62 4.44
CA GLY A 118 6.54 9.35 5.83
C GLY A 118 6.82 7.91 6.30
N LEU A 119 6.89 6.95 5.38
CA LEU A 119 7.07 5.54 5.72
C LEU A 119 8.33 5.26 6.58
N PRO A 120 9.50 5.92 6.36
CA PRO A 120 10.67 5.72 7.21
C PRO A 120 10.48 6.14 8.67
N SER A 121 9.54 7.03 8.96
CA SER A 121 9.22 7.49 10.32
C SER A 121 8.18 6.64 11.04
N GLU A 122 7.54 5.69 10.34
CA GLU A 122 6.54 4.82 10.95
C GLU A 122 7.19 3.66 11.72
N THR A 123 6.79 3.52 12.97
CA THR A 123 7.30 2.48 13.86
C THR A 123 6.33 1.33 14.09
N ASP A 124 5.05 1.53 13.83
CA ASP A 124 4.03 0.48 13.92
C ASP A 124 4.04 -0.40 12.67
N LEU A 125 4.30 -1.69 12.84
CA LEU A 125 4.39 -2.65 11.73
C LEU A 125 3.08 -2.78 10.94
N THR A 126 1.93 -2.63 11.62
CA THR A 126 0.62 -2.69 10.97
C THR A 126 0.44 -1.50 10.02
N ALA A 127 0.82 -0.31 10.49
CA ALA A 127 0.82 0.90 9.66
C ALA A 127 1.77 0.75 8.46
N VAL A 128 3.02 0.34 8.68
CA VAL A 128 4.02 0.11 7.62
C VAL A 128 3.48 -0.86 6.57
N THR A 129 2.95 -2.01 6.99
CA THR A 129 2.42 -3.02 6.08
C THR A 129 1.20 -2.50 5.29
N ALA A 130 0.32 -1.76 5.96
CA ALA A 130 -0.85 -1.16 5.31
C ALA A 130 -0.45 -0.10 4.27
N LEU A 131 0.49 0.79 4.60
CA LEU A 131 0.99 1.84 3.71
C LEU A 131 1.68 1.26 2.48
N ILE A 132 2.52 0.24 2.64
CA ILE A 132 3.16 -0.45 1.51
C ILE A 132 2.11 -1.06 0.58
N ARG A 133 1.10 -1.76 1.13
CA ARG A 133 0.00 -2.33 0.35
C ARG A 133 -0.82 -1.27 -0.38
N GLN A 134 -1.14 -0.18 0.29
CA GLN A 134 -1.91 0.94 -0.28
C GLN A 134 -1.12 1.63 -1.40
N ALA A 135 0.17 1.92 -1.19
CA ALA A 135 1.05 2.51 -2.19
C ALA A 135 1.22 1.58 -3.41
N THR A 136 1.32 0.27 -3.18
CA THR A 136 1.36 -0.73 -4.27
C THR A 136 0.06 -0.71 -5.06
N THR A 137 -1.09 -0.67 -4.40
CA THR A 137 -2.40 -0.56 -5.07
C THR A 137 -2.52 0.75 -5.85
N ALA A 138 -2.10 1.88 -5.27
CA ALA A 138 -2.11 3.17 -5.95
C ALA A 138 -1.24 3.16 -7.21
N ALA A 139 0.00 2.68 -7.10
CA ALA A 139 0.94 2.63 -8.21
C ALA A 139 0.47 1.71 -9.35
N ILE A 140 -0.13 0.58 -9.01
CA ILE A 140 -0.51 -0.45 -9.98
C ILE A 140 -1.89 -0.20 -10.58
N SER A 141 -2.88 0.16 -9.74
CA SER A 141 -4.30 0.13 -10.14
C SER A 141 -4.92 1.52 -10.31
N TYR A 142 -4.37 2.56 -9.66
CA TYR A 142 -4.96 3.90 -9.68
C TYR A 142 -4.13 4.91 -10.48
N SER A 143 -2.91 4.56 -10.88
CA SER A 143 -2.11 5.36 -11.82
C SER A 143 -2.69 5.25 -13.22
N ASN A 144 -2.67 6.37 -13.95
CA ASN A 144 -2.99 6.34 -15.37
C ASN A 144 -1.97 5.47 -16.15
N ALA A 145 -2.31 5.05 -17.34
CA ALA A 145 -1.48 4.14 -18.13
C ALA A 145 -0.11 4.74 -18.49
N GLU A 146 -0.07 6.06 -18.73
CA GLU A 146 1.14 6.77 -19.18
C GLU A 146 2.17 6.89 -18.04
N ASP A 147 1.73 7.18 -16.81
CA ASP A 147 2.61 7.42 -15.65
C ASP A 147 2.88 6.14 -14.84
N ARG A 148 2.14 5.05 -15.08
CA ARG A 148 2.14 3.85 -14.23
C ARG A 148 3.53 3.27 -14.02
N GLN A 149 4.33 3.19 -15.08
CA GLN A 149 5.69 2.66 -14.97
C GLN A 149 6.56 3.53 -14.08
N GLU A 150 6.54 4.85 -14.27
CA GLU A 150 7.32 5.80 -13.46
C GLU A 150 6.92 5.73 -11.98
N VAL A 151 5.60 5.68 -11.69
CA VAL A 151 5.10 5.59 -10.31
C VAL A 151 5.51 4.27 -9.65
N ARG A 152 5.50 3.15 -10.40
CA ARG A 152 6.00 1.86 -9.91
C ARG A 152 7.49 1.86 -9.64
N ASP A 153 8.28 2.42 -10.53
CA ASP A 153 9.74 2.51 -10.35
C ASP A 153 10.09 3.37 -9.13
N ARG A 154 9.35 4.46 -8.93
CA ARG A 154 9.46 5.27 -7.70
C ARG A 154 9.13 4.45 -6.45
N LEU A 155 8.03 3.69 -6.46
CA LEU A 155 7.68 2.82 -5.34
C LEU A 155 8.75 1.77 -5.07
N VAL A 156 9.27 1.12 -6.11
CA VAL A 156 10.37 0.15 -5.99
C VAL A 156 11.59 0.78 -5.35
N ALA A 157 11.97 2.00 -5.76
CA ALA A 157 13.09 2.74 -5.18
C ALA A 157 12.86 3.07 -3.68
N ILE A 158 11.65 3.50 -3.31
CA ILE A 158 11.24 3.74 -1.91
C ILE A 158 11.40 2.46 -1.08
N LEU A 159 10.86 1.34 -1.56
CA LEU A 159 10.90 0.07 -0.85
C LEU A 159 12.32 -0.51 -0.75
N ALA A 160 13.13 -0.36 -1.80
CA ALA A 160 14.53 -0.78 -1.78
C ALA A 160 15.36 0.05 -0.78
N THR A 161 15.07 1.35 -0.67
CA THR A 161 15.71 2.21 0.32
C THR A 161 15.29 1.80 1.74
N GLY A 162 13.98 1.64 1.99
CA GLY A 162 13.48 1.19 3.28
C GLY A 162 14.02 -0.17 3.71
N LEU A 163 14.16 -1.11 2.76
CA LEU A 163 14.75 -2.42 3.01
C LEU A 163 16.22 -2.32 3.46
N ARG A 164 17.02 -1.48 2.79
CA ARG A 164 18.43 -1.26 3.10
C ARG A 164 18.62 -0.60 4.47
N ASP A 165 17.75 0.36 4.80
CA ASP A 165 17.87 1.20 5.99
C ASP A 165 17.19 0.54 7.21
N ALA A 166 16.36 -0.48 7.01
CA ALA A 166 15.73 -1.23 8.09
C ALA A 166 16.76 -2.02 8.91
N MET A 167 16.51 -2.13 10.19
CA MET A 167 17.37 -2.93 11.08
C MET A 167 17.42 -4.39 10.60
N PRO A 168 18.60 -4.98 10.42
CA PRO A 168 18.74 -6.36 9.99
C PRO A 168 17.93 -7.34 10.87
N GLY A 169 17.18 -8.22 10.25
CA GLY A 169 16.34 -9.21 10.93
C GLY A 169 15.03 -8.66 11.53
N SER A 170 14.73 -7.39 11.32
CA SER A 170 13.48 -6.80 11.82
C SER A 170 12.26 -7.17 10.98
N ASP A 171 11.08 -7.12 11.60
CA ASP A 171 9.81 -7.29 10.88
C ASP A 171 9.58 -6.20 9.82
N HIS A 172 10.11 -4.99 10.05
CA HIS A 172 10.10 -3.92 9.05
C HIS A 172 10.91 -4.30 7.81
N GLN A 173 12.09 -4.90 7.98
CA GLN A 173 12.89 -5.40 6.88
C GLN A 173 12.11 -6.43 6.04
N VAL A 174 11.43 -7.36 6.70
CA VAL A 174 10.56 -8.36 6.05
C VAL A 174 9.40 -7.68 5.32
N ALA A 175 8.77 -6.66 5.91
CA ALA A 175 7.67 -5.92 5.28
C ALA A 175 8.13 -5.21 3.99
N TYR A 176 9.28 -4.54 4.02
CA TYR A 176 9.87 -3.92 2.83
C TYR A 176 10.24 -4.95 1.75
N ALA A 177 10.86 -6.07 2.12
CA ALA A 177 11.19 -7.13 1.18
C ALA A 177 9.95 -7.73 0.50
N ASN A 178 8.88 -7.96 1.28
CA ASN A 178 7.60 -8.42 0.78
C ASN A 178 6.95 -7.41 -0.18
N GLY A 179 6.99 -6.13 0.18
CA GLY A 179 6.50 -5.05 -0.65
C GLY A 179 7.26 -4.95 -1.98
N LEU A 180 8.59 -5.03 -1.91
CA LEU A 180 9.47 -5.00 -3.08
C LEU A 180 9.15 -6.15 -4.04
N ALA A 181 9.01 -7.38 -3.55
CA ALA A 181 8.64 -8.52 -4.36
C ALA A 181 7.26 -8.32 -5.04
N THR A 182 6.30 -7.72 -4.32
CA THR A 182 4.95 -7.47 -4.86
C THR A 182 4.94 -6.36 -5.91
N ALA A 183 5.70 -5.28 -5.69
CA ALA A 183 5.77 -4.13 -6.59
C ALA A 183 6.74 -4.35 -7.77
N ALA A 184 7.60 -5.38 -7.70
CA ALA A 184 8.70 -5.59 -8.64
C ALA A 184 8.26 -5.51 -10.10
N THR A 185 9.06 -4.82 -10.88
CA THR A 185 9.03 -4.76 -12.34
C THR A 185 10.06 -5.73 -12.91
N THR A 186 10.11 -5.82 -14.24
CA THR A 186 11.12 -6.63 -14.94
C THR A 186 12.55 -6.25 -14.53
N ASP A 187 12.79 -4.97 -14.23
CA ASP A 187 14.11 -4.45 -13.88
C ASP A 187 14.57 -4.90 -12.47
N ALA A 188 13.63 -5.12 -11.55
CA ALA A 188 13.93 -5.65 -10.23
C ALA A 188 14.08 -7.19 -10.21
N ALA A 189 13.80 -7.88 -11.32
CA ALA A 189 13.75 -9.33 -11.35
C ALA A 189 15.11 -10.00 -11.06
N ASP A 190 16.21 -9.41 -11.53
CA ASP A 190 17.54 -9.97 -11.32
C ASP A 190 17.93 -9.94 -9.82
N LEU A 191 17.55 -8.87 -9.10
CA LEU A 191 17.72 -8.78 -7.64
C LEU A 191 16.93 -9.89 -6.92
N LEU A 192 15.64 -10.05 -7.27
CA LEU A 192 14.79 -11.08 -6.65
C LEU A 192 15.29 -12.50 -6.96
N LYS A 193 15.85 -12.70 -8.17
CA LYS A 193 16.45 -13.98 -8.55
C LYS A 193 17.73 -14.26 -7.75
N GLY A 194 18.56 -13.23 -7.50
CA GLY A 194 19.69 -13.31 -6.61
C GLY A 194 19.29 -13.74 -5.20
N TRP A 195 18.25 -13.15 -4.62
CA TRP A 195 17.75 -13.58 -3.30
C TRP A 195 17.30 -15.04 -3.31
N LEU A 196 16.61 -15.49 -4.36
CA LEU A 196 16.12 -16.85 -4.49
C LEU A 196 17.26 -17.87 -4.56
N SER A 197 18.39 -17.51 -5.20
CA SER A 197 19.63 -18.32 -5.27
C SER A 197 20.51 -18.20 -4.02
N GLY A 198 20.21 -17.26 -3.11
CA GLY A 198 21.02 -16.97 -1.93
C GLY A 198 22.14 -15.96 -2.18
N GLU A 199 22.13 -15.31 -3.34
CA GLU A 199 23.07 -14.25 -3.71
C GLU A 199 22.46 -12.88 -3.38
N GLU A 200 23.31 -11.92 -2.94
CA GLU A 200 22.88 -10.54 -2.66
C GLU A 200 21.70 -10.41 -1.67
N VAL A 201 21.48 -11.42 -0.82
CA VAL A 201 20.44 -11.35 0.21
C VAL A 201 20.83 -10.31 1.24
N PRO A 202 19.96 -9.34 1.56
CA PRO A 202 20.25 -8.34 2.60
C PRO A 202 20.58 -9.01 3.93
N GLU A 203 21.56 -8.45 4.64
CA GLU A 203 21.94 -8.94 5.97
C GLU A 203 20.72 -9.02 6.90
N GLY A 204 20.56 -10.13 7.59
CA GLY A 204 19.44 -10.38 8.50
C GLY A 204 18.13 -10.82 7.85
N LEU A 205 17.96 -10.67 6.53
CA LEU A 205 16.76 -11.12 5.83
C LEU A 205 16.80 -12.66 5.65
N SER A 206 15.80 -13.34 6.22
CA SER A 206 15.64 -14.77 6.01
C SER A 206 14.81 -15.05 4.76
N ILE A 207 15.39 -15.81 3.83
CA ILE A 207 14.64 -16.33 2.66
C ILE A 207 14.05 -17.68 3.05
N ASP A 208 13.04 -17.62 3.92
CA ASP A 208 12.28 -18.79 4.35
C ASP A 208 11.37 -19.31 3.20
N GLN A 209 10.65 -20.39 3.47
CA GLN A 209 9.77 -21.02 2.49
C GLN A 209 8.67 -20.07 1.96
N GLY A 210 8.09 -19.25 2.83
CA GLY A 210 7.07 -18.27 2.45
C GLY A 210 7.65 -17.19 1.55
N MET A 211 8.83 -16.66 1.91
CA MET A 211 9.53 -15.67 1.07
C MET A 211 9.94 -16.28 -0.27
N ARG A 212 10.44 -17.51 -0.31
CA ARG A 212 10.77 -18.19 -1.57
C ARG A 212 9.59 -18.25 -2.52
N TRP A 213 8.43 -18.69 -2.05
CA TRP A 213 7.23 -18.75 -2.89
C TRP A 213 6.79 -17.36 -3.36
N ARG A 214 6.95 -16.34 -2.52
CA ARG A 214 6.69 -14.96 -2.92
C ARG A 214 7.61 -14.49 -4.03
N LEU A 215 8.90 -14.79 -3.93
CA LEU A 215 9.89 -14.47 -4.97
C LEU A 215 9.60 -15.24 -6.26
N VAL A 216 9.33 -16.54 -6.19
CA VAL A 216 8.97 -17.37 -7.36
C VAL A 216 7.72 -16.83 -8.06
N THR A 217 6.67 -16.47 -7.30
CA THR A 217 5.45 -15.89 -7.86
C THR A 217 5.69 -14.53 -8.52
N ALA A 218 6.48 -13.65 -7.87
CA ALA A 218 6.85 -12.36 -8.43
C ALA A 218 7.63 -12.50 -9.75
N LEU A 219 8.60 -13.41 -9.77
CA LEU A 219 9.41 -13.72 -10.96
C LEU A 219 8.58 -14.38 -12.08
N ALA A 220 7.65 -15.29 -11.73
CA ALA A 220 6.74 -15.89 -12.67
C ALA A 220 5.83 -14.84 -13.34
N ARG A 221 5.31 -13.89 -12.55
CA ARG A 221 4.48 -12.77 -13.02
C ARG A 221 5.17 -11.93 -14.10
N VAL A 222 6.45 -11.65 -13.93
CA VAL A 222 7.24 -10.87 -14.91
C VAL A 222 7.93 -11.73 -15.97
N GLY A 223 7.62 -13.05 -16.04
CA GLY A 223 8.12 -13.96 -17.06
C GLY A 223 9.61 -14.34 -16.93
N ARG A 224 10.19 -14.19 -15.72
CA ARG A 224 11.60 -14.54 -15.44
C ARG A 224 11.78 -15.93 -14.82
N VAL A 225 10.68 -16.57 -14.46
CA VAL A 225 10.57 -17.95 -13.97
C VAL A 225 9.44 -18.64 -14.71
N GLY A 226 9.66 -19.85 -15.14
CA GLY A 226 8.71 -20.68 -15.85
C GLY A 226 8.29 -21.93 -15.08
N GLU A 227 7.70 -22.91 -15.80
CA GLU A 227 7.17 -24.13 -15.19
C GLU A 227 8.28 -24.99 -14.52
N ASP A 228 9.46 -25.05 -15.12
CA ASP A 228 10.54 -25.91 -14.61
C ASP A 228 11.02 -25.43 -13.24
N GLU A 229 11.17 -24.11 -13.05
CA GLU A 229 11.59 -23.54 -11.77
C GLU A 229 10.46 -23.61 -10.72
N ILE A 230 9.20 -23.43 -11.12
CA ILE A 230 8.05 -23.62 -10.22
C ILE A 230 7.98 -25.08 -9.76
N ALA A 231 8.17 -26.04 -10.68
CA ALA A 231 8.19 -27.46 -10.37
C ALA A 231 9.37 -27.83 -9.45
N ALA A 232 10.55 -27.24 -9.69
CA ALA A 232 11.71 -27.46 -8.83
C ALA A 232 11.48 -26.93 -7.40
N GLU A 233 10.86 -25.75 -7.24
CA GLU A 233 10.51 -25.24 -5.92
C GLU A 233 9.43 -26.09 -5.24
N LEU A 234 8.45 -26.61 -6.00
CA LEU A 234 7.45 -27.54 -5.47
C LEU A 234 8.08 -28.87 -5.00
N GLN A 235 9.10 -29.39 -5.69
CA GLN A 235 9.83 -30.56 -5.21
C GLN A 235 10.59 -30.28 -3.90
N ARG A 236 11.10 -29.06 -3.73
CA ARG A 236 11.75 -28.60 -2.51
C ARG A 236 10.74 -28.44 -1.37
N ASP A 237 9.54 -27.93 -1.67
CA ASP A 237 8.43 -27.76 -0.74
C ASP A 237 7.28 -28.72 -1.08
N ASN A 238 7.49 -30.00 -0.86
CA ASN A 238 6.49 -31.02 -1.14
C ASN A 238 5.42 -31.10 -0.03
N THR A 239 4.77 -29.94 0.21
CA THR A 239 3.66 -29.81 1.17
C THR A 239 2.35 -29.43 0.46
N ILE A 240 1.23 -29.50 1.19
CA ILE A 240 -0.06 -28.99 0.70
C ILE A 240 0.07 -27.49 0.38
N SER A 241 0.68 -26.72 1.30
CA SER A 241 0.91 -25.28 1.09
C SER A 241 1.78 -25.01 -0.13
N GLY A 242 2.86 -25.79 -0.32
CA GLY A 242 3.69 -25.68 -1.53
C GLY A 242 2.91 -25.92 -2.81
N SER A 243 2.01 -26.90 -2.82
CA SER A 243 1.14 -27.18 -3.97
C SER A 243 0.17 -26.03 -4.26
N GLU A 244 -0.36 -25.38 -3.22
CA GLU A 244 -1.23 -24.20 -3.34
C GLU A 244 -0.46 -23.00 -3.89
N GLN A 245 0.75 -22.72 -3.37
CA GLN A 245 1.62 -21.65 -3.86
C GLN A 245 2.06 -21.88 -5.31
N ALA A 246 2.43 -23.11 -5.66
CA ALA A 246 2.79 -23.45 -7.04
C ALA A 246 1.62 -23.23 -8.02
N ALA A 247 0.39 -23.53 -7.61
CA ALA A 247 -0.80 -23.24 -8.42
C ALA A 247 -0.96 -21.73 -8.64
N GLY A 248 -0.76 -20.90 -7.61
CA GLY A 248 -0.76 -19.44 -7.71
C GLY A 248 0.36 -18.91 -8.63
N ALA A 249 1.59 -19.39 -8.45
CA ALA A 249 2.72 -18.99 -9.28
C ALA A 249 2.48 -19.30 -10.79
N ARG A 250 1.92 -20.47 -11.09
CA ARG A 250 1.51 -20.83 -12.47
C ARG A 250 0.44 -19.89 -13.01
N ALA A 251 -0.56 -19.54 -12.21
CA ALA A 251 -1.61 -18.60 -12.61
C ALA A 251 -1.08 -17.17 -12.85
N ALA A 252 0.02 -16.80 -12.18
CA ALA A 252 0.67 -15.51 -12.35
C ALA A 252 1.47 -15.40 -13.67
N MET A 253 1.86 -16.49 -14.31
CA MET A 253 2.67 -16.45 -15.55
C MET A 253 1.96 -15.67 -16.67
N PRO A 254 2.72 -14.83 -17.46
CA PRO A 254 2.16 -13.96 -18.51
C PRO A 254 1.95 -14.70 -19.84
N THR A 255 1.51 -15.95 -19.81
CA THR A 255 1.31 -16.74 -21.03
C THR A 255 -0.16 -17.13 -21.19
N ALA A 256 -0.67 -17.10 -22.43
CA ALA A 256 -2.04 -17.51 -22.74
C ALA A 256 -2.33 -18.94 -22.26
N GLN A 257 -1.37 -19.85 -22.38
CA GLN A 257 -1.49 -21.23 -21.93
C GLN A 257 -1.69 -21.31 -20.41
N ALA A 258 -0.87 -20.58 -19.63
CA ALA A 258 -0.99 -20.55 -18.17
C ALA A 258 -2.33 -19.95 -17.72
N LYS A 259 -2.74 -18.86 -18.36
CA LYS A 259 -4.05 -18.22 -18.08
C LYS A 259 -5.21 -19.15 -18.42
N GLN A 260 -5.18 -19.83 -19.56
CA GLN A 260 -6.21 -20.78 -19.93
C GLN A 260 -6.27 -21.96 -18.94
N ALA A 261 -5.13 -22.54 -18.56
CA ALA A 261 -5.09 -23.63 -17.60
C ALA A 261 -5.62 -23.22 -16.22
N ALA A 262 -5.23 -22.03 -15.72
CA ALA A 262 -5.72 -21.50 -14.46
C ALA A 262 -7.23 -21.23 -14.50
N TRP A 263 -7.72 -20.66 -15.60
CA TRP A 263 -9.16 -20.42 -15.81
C TRP A 263 -9.96 -21.70 -15.81
N GLN A 264 -9.55 -22.70 -16.64
CA GLN A 264 -10.23 -23.99 -16.69
C GLN A 264 -10.27 -24.66 -15.33
N ARG A 265 -9.14 -24.68 -14.62
CA ARG A 265 -9.08 -25.29 -13.30
C ARG A 265 -9.99 -24.57 -12.27
N ALA A 266 -10.08 -23.24 -12.34
CA ALA A 266 -10.92 -22.46 -11.43
C ALA A 266 -12.41 -22.55 -11.77
N THR A 267 -12.80 -22.80 -13.04
CA THR A 267 -14.22 -22.71 -13.46
C THR A 267 -14.88 -24.05 -13.76
N THR A 268 -14.11 -25.11 -13.94
CA THR A 268 -14.66 -26.42 -14.38
C THR A 268 -14.26 -27.61 -13.51
N ASP A 269 -13.35 -27.42 -12.53
CA ASP A 269 -12.86 -28.48 -11.65
C ASP A 269 -13.41 -28.28 -10.22
N ASP A 270 -14.51 -28.96 -9.92
CA ASP A 270 -15.17 -28.90 -8.60
C ASP A 270 -14.33 -29.56 -7.49
N SER A 271 -13.24 -30.26 -7.82
CA SER A 271 -12.36 -30.93 -6.86
C SER A 271 -11.24 -30.04 -6.31
N VAL A 272 -11.11 -28.81 -6.83
CA VAL A 272 -10.06 -27.89 -6.39
C VAL A 272 -10.30 -27.45 -4.94
N PRO A 273 -9.32 -27.68 -4.03
CA PRO A 273 -9.42 -27.21 -2.65
C PRO A 273 -9.59 -25.68 -2.58
N ASN A 274 -10.34 -25.21 -1.60
CA ASN A 274 -10.64 -23.78 -1.44
C ASN A 274 -9.42 -22.87 -1.45
N GLU A 275 -8.33 -23.26 -0.79
CA GLU A 275 -7.11 -22.45 -0.76
C GLU A 275 -6.40 -22.44 -2.11
N THR A 276 -6.33 -23.57 -2.80
CA THR A 276 -5.81 -23.62 -4.19
C THR A 276 -6.65 -22.73 -5.11
N TYR A 277 -7.98 -22.79 -4.99
CA TYR A 277 -8.89 -21.94 -5.74
C TYR A 277 -8.62 -20.44 -5.46
N ARG A 278 -8.45 -20.10 -4.19
CA ARG A 278 -8.10 -18.73 -3.79
C ARG A 278 -6.78 -18.28 -4.42
N GLN A 279 -5.74 -19.11 -4.43
CA GLN A 279 -4.46 -18.79 -5.05
C GLN A 279 -4.60 -18.61 -6.57
N LEU A 280 -5.35 -19.49 -7.26
CA LEU A 280 -5.62 -19.35 -8.68
C LEU A 280 -6.28 -17.99 -9.01
N VAL A 281 -7.35 -17.64 -8.30
CA VAL A 281 -8.11 -16.41 -8.55
C VAL A 281 -7.28 -15.16 -8.23
N MET A 282 -6.59 -15.15 -7.10
CA MET A 282 -5.80 -13.98 -6.67
C MET A 282 -4.59 -13.71 -7.56
N GLN A 283 -4.00 -14.75 -8.16
CA GLN A 283 -2.82 -14.61 -9.01
C GLN A 283 -3.15 -14.58 -10.51
N PHE A 284 -4.41 -14.79 -10.89
CA PHE A 284 -4.83 -14.80 -12.30
C PHE A 284 -4.72 -13.41 -12.95
N ILE A 285 -5.28 -12.39 -12.30
CA ILE A 285 -5.24 -11.03 -12.81
C ILE A 285 -3.98 -10.36 -12.31
N GLN A 286 -3.09 -10.05 -13.25
CA GLN A 286 -1.87 -9.31 -12.96
C GLN A 286 -1.89 -7.99 -13.73
N PRO A 287 -1.52 -6.86 -13.09
CA PRO A 287 -1.65 -5.53 -13.70
C PRO A 287 -0.86 -5.35 -14.98
N ASP A 288 0.24 -6.09 -15.11
CA ASP A 288 1.16 -6.04 -16.26
C ASP A 288 0.70 -6.92 -17.43
N GLN A 289 -0.45 -7.58 -17.32
CA GLN A 289 -0.92 -8.62 -18.21
C GLN A 289 -2.36 -8.39 -18.68
N THR A 290 -2.85 -7.15 -18.62
CA THR A 290 -4.24 -6.78 -18.94
C THR A 290 -4.46 -6.32 -20.39
N GLU A 291 -3.47 -6.44 -21.27
CA GLU A 291 -3.58 -6.15 -22.71
C GLU A 291 -4.02 -7.38 -23.52
#